data_ff3c3ec0a244ab60d2ee0c53f6542f3f
#
_entry.id   ff3c3ec0a244ab60d2ee0c53f6542f3f
#
_cell.length_a   1.000
_cell.length_b   1.000
_cell.length_c   1.000
_cell.angle_alpha   90.00
_cell.angle_beta   90.00
_cell.angle_gamma   90.00
#
_symmetry.space_group_name_H-M   'P 1'
#
loop_
_entity.id
_entity.type
_entity.pdbx_description
1 polymer ?
#
loop_
_entity_poly.entity_id
_entity_poly.type
_entity_poly.pdbx_seq_one_letter_code
_entity_poly.pdbx_strand_id
1 'polypeptide(L)'
;VAALVANLDLRHVSQVVGRQLPFLSILVPLWLCVTMAGWKRAMEVLPALVVAGVCFAGTQFFTSNYVNAYLPDITSAVVTIVGLLIFLKIWKPATIWKFPDEKQTGEGKVELQSSVGEVLRTWPPYLILALLVFLWADDKFIGLKKVLVNIDKQMPWFALQWPGLHNMVIKAAPVVAKNSPYGAIYTVNLLSAAGTAIFF
;
A
#
# COMPACT_ATOMS: atom_id res chain seq x y z
N VAL A 1 2.41 5.24 12.97
CA VAL A 1 3.32 5.33 14.14
C VAL A 1 3.83 6.75 14.31
N ALA A 2 4.52 7.36 13.32
CA ALA A 2 5.09 8.71 13.45
C ALA A 2 4.07 9.79 13.85
N ALA A 3 2.87 9.81 13.26
CA ALA A 3 1.81 10.75 13.61
C ALA A 3 1.35 10.60 15.06
N LEU A 4 1.23 9.36 15.55
CA LEU A 4 0.83 9.08 16.93
C LEU A 4 1.91 9.49 17.94
N VAL A 5 3.18 9.21 17.64
CA VAL A 5 4.30 9.54 18.53
C VAL A 5 4.51 11.06 18.61
N ALA A 6 4.45 11.75 17.48
CA ALA A 6 4.66 13.20 17.41
C ALA A 6 3.39 14.02 17.71
N ASN A 7 2.25 13.36 17.99
CA ASN A 7 0.94 14.01 18.18
C ASN A 7 0.53 14.91 17.01
N LEU A 8 0.93 14.51 15.79
CA LEU A 8 0.61 15.20 14.55
C LEU A 8 -0.72 14.69 13.99
N ASP A 9 -1.44 15.57 13.28
CA ASP A 9 -2.62 15.14 12.54
C ASP A 9 -2.21 14.17 11.43
N LEU A 10 -2.82 12.97 11.45
CA LEU A 10 -2.58 11.92 10.47
C LEU A 10 -2.76 12.41 9.03
N ARG A 11 -3.71 13.32 8.81
CA ARG A 11 -3.97 13.87 7.49
C ARG A 11 -2.81 14.72 6.98
N HIS A 12 -2.23 15.55 7.83
CA HIS A 12 -1.04 16.34 7.48
C HIS A 12 0.16 15.46 7.15
N VAL A 13 0.40 14.42 7.96
CA VAL A 13 1.48 13.47 7.70
C VAL A 13 1.27 12.75 6.36
N SER A 14 0.04 12.30 6.09
CA SER A 14 -0.30 11.67 4.81
C SER A 14 -0.08 12.59 3.62
N GLN A 15 -0.43 13.87 3.75
CA GLN A 15 -0.21 14.86 2.69
C GLN A 15 1.27 15.09 2.41
N VAL A 16 2.11 15.20 3.44
CA VAL A 16 3.56 15.38 3.29
C VAL A 16 4.17 14.15 2.61
N VAL A 17 3.85 12.95 3.10
CA VAL A 17 4.32 11.70 2.52
C VAL A 17 3.84 11.54 1.08
N GLY A 18 2.56 11.83 0.82
CA GLY A 18 1.96 11.76 -0.51
C GLY A 18 2.47 12.79 -1.52
N ARG A 19 3.27 13.77 -1.09
CA ARG A 19 4.00 14.69 -1.98
C ARG A 19 5.41 14.20 -2.29
N GLN A 20 6.01 13.41 -1.41
CA GLN A 20 7.37 12.91 -1.57
C GLN A 20 7.42 11.54 -2.29
N LEU A 21 6.53 10.61 -1.92
CA LEU A 21 6.51 9.26 -2.47
C LEU A 21 6.28 9.15 -3.99
N PRO A 22 5.46 10.00 -4.64
CA PRO A 22 5.23 9.92 -6.08
C PRO A 22 6.51 9.98 -6.92
N PHE A 23 7.50 10.74 -6.50
CA PHE A 23 8.79 10.78 -7.21
C PHE A 23 9.51 9.43 -7.20
N LEU A 24 9.50 8.76 -6.05
CA LEU A 24 10.08 7.42 -5.92
C LEU A 24 9.26 6.38 -6.68
N SER A 25 7.93 6.50 -6.65
CA SER A 25 7.02 5.58 -7.35
C SER A 25 7.20 5.57 -8.87
N ILE A 26 7.65 6.67 -9.46
CA ILE A 26 8.01 6.71 -10.89
C ILE A 26 9.34 6.00 -11.16
N LEU A 27 10.30 6.12 -10.23
CA LEU A 27 11.65 5.56 -10.42
C LEU A 27 11.71 4.05 -10.17
N VAL A 28 10.93 3.53 -9.21
CA VAL A 28 10.98 2.12 -8.78
C VAL A 28 10.70 1.13 -9.93
N PRO A 29 9.67 1.29 -10.78
CA PRO A 29 9.44 0.37 -11.89
C PRO A 29 10.61 0.34 -12.86
N LEU A 30 11.20 1.49 -13.18
CA LEU A 30 12.38 1.58 -14.03
C LEU A 30 13.58 0.87 -13.41
N TRP A 31 13.85 1.12 -12.12
CA TRP A 31 14.93 0.49 -11.38
C TRP A 31 14.80 -1.04 -11.39
N LEU A 32 13.62 -1.56 -11.13
CA LEU A 32 13.35 -2.99 -11.14
C LEU A 32 13.61 -3.61 -12.53
N CYS A 33 13.12 -2.98 -13.59
CA CYS A 33 13.36 -3.47 -14.95
C CYS A 33 14.84 -3.42 -15.35
N VAL A 34 15.57 -2.38 -14.94
CA VAL A 34 17.01 -2.27 -15.20
C VAL A 34 17.79 -3.36 -14.47
N THR A 35 17.44 -3.65 -13.21
CA THR A 35 18.12 -4.70 -12.44
C THR A 35 17.84 -6.10 -12.97
N MET A 36 16.64 -6.35 -13.52
CA MET A 36 16.25 -7.66 -14.04
C MET A 36 16.76 -7.91 -15.47
N ALA A 37 16.58 -6.94 -16.36
CA ALA A 37 16.79 -7.14 -17.81
C ALA A 37 17.97 -6.35 -18.38
N GLY A 38 18.55 -5.45 -17.58
CA GLY A 38 19.61 -4.54 -18.01
C GLY A 38 19.08 -3.26 -18.68
N TRP A 39 19.95 -2.26 -18.76
CA TRP A 39 19.59 -0.90 -19.21
C TRP A 39 18.97 -0.86 -20.60
N LYS A 40 19.58 -1.53 -21.58
CA LYS A 40 19.10 -1.50 -22.98
C LYS A 40 17.67 -2.02 -23.12
N ARG A 41 17.35 -3.12 -22.45
CA ARG A 41 16.03 -3.78 -22.51
C ARG A 41 14.98 -3.02 -21.71
N ALA A 42 15.37 -2.41 -20.58
CA ALA A 42 14.49 -1.55 -19.82
C ALA A 42 14.03 -0.33 -20.64
N MET A 43 14.91 0.22 -21.51
CA MET A 43 14.55 1.33 -22.39
C MET A 43 13.54 0.94 -23.48
N GLU A 44 13.50 -0.32 -23.92
CA GLU A 44 12.52 -0.79 -24.90
C GLU A 44 11.09 -0.79 -24.33
N VAL A 45 10.94 -1.01 -23.02
CA VAL A 45 9.64 -1.01 -22.31
C VAL A 45 9.38 0.31 -21.55
N LEU A 46 10.26 1.30 -21.73
CA LEU A 46 10.17 2.60 -21.06
C LEU A 46 8.78 3.26 -21.16
N PRO A 47 8.09 3.29 -22.33
CA PRO A 47 6.76 3.89 -22.41
C PRO A 47 5.75 3.25 -21.44
N ALA A 48 5.77 1.93 -21.30
CA ALA A 48 4.89 1.22 -20.36
C ALA A 48 5.27 1.52 -18.90
N LEU A 49 6.57 1.61 -18.59
CA LEU A 49 7.06 1.96 -17.26
C LEU A 49 6.68 3.39 -16.85
N VAL A 50 6.74 4.33 -17.81
CA VAL A 50 6.32 5.71 -17.57
C VAL A 50 4.81 5.78 -17.31
N VAL A 51 4.01 5.08 -18.11
CA VAL A 51 2.55 5.02 -17.86
C VAL A 51 2.25 4.42 -16.50
N ALA A 52 2.89 3.31 -16.13
CA ALA A 52 2.72 2.70 -14.82
C ALA A 52 3.11 3.67 -13.69
N GLY A 53 4.28 4.28 -13.79
CA GLY A 53 4.78 5.22 -12.79
C GLY A 53 3.88 6.46 -12.64
N VAL A 54 3.44 7.05 -13.75
CA VAL A 54 2.57 8.25 -13.74
C VAL A 54 1.19 7.92 -13.20
N CYS A 55 0.58 6.81 -13.60
CA CYS A 55 -0.72 6.38 -13.08
C CYS A 55 -0.64 6.13 -11.57
N PHE A 56 0.38 5.43 -11.12
CA PHE A 56 0.56 5.15 -9.70
C PHE A 56 0.82 6.43 -8.90
N ALA A 57 1.82 7.21 -9.30
CA ALA A 57 2.22 8.42 -8.62
C ALA A 57 1.10 9.47 -8.57
N GLY A 58 0.41 9.68 -9.69
CA GLY A 58 -0.72 10.63 -9.78
C GLY A 58 -1.88 10.24 -8.87
N THR A 59 -2.26 8.96 -8.88
CA THR A 59 -3.34 8.47 -8.01
C THR A 59 -2.92 8.49 -6.55
N GLN A 60 -1.70 8.11 -6.22
CA GLN A 60 -1.15 8.16 -4.87
C GLN A 60 -1.15 9.59 -4.32
N PHE A 61 -0.68 10.55 -5.12
CA PHE A 61 -0.72 11.97 -4.76
C PHE A 61 -2.16 12.45 -4.51
N PHE A 62 -3.07 12.15 -5.43
CA PHE A 62 -4.46 12.59 -5.31
C PHE A 62 -5.14 11.98 -4.08
N THR A 63 -5.03 10.66 -3.91
CA THR A 63 -5.71 9.95 -2.80
C THR A 63 -5.17 10.36 -1.44
N SER A 64 -3.85 10.50 -1.29
CA SER A 64 -3.22 10.87 -0.02
C SER A 64 -3.50 12.31 0.40
N ASN A 65 -3.65 13.23 -0.56
CA ASN A 65 -3.89 14.64 -0.26
C ASN A 65 -5.38 14.98 -0.09
N TYR A 66 -6.28 14.34 -0.86
CA TYR A 66 -7.68 14.76 -0.95
C TYR A 66 -8.70 13.74 -0.42
N VAL A 67 -8.37 12.44 -0.47
CA VAL A 67 -9.35 11.39 -0.13
C VAL A 67 -9.13 10.83 1.28
N ASN A 68 -8.10 10.02 1.47
CA ASN A 68 -7.84 9.32 2.73
C ASN A 68 -6.37 8.91 2.86
N ALA A 69 -5.88 8.84 4.11
CA ALA A 69 -4.52 8.41 4.43
C ALA A 69 -4.30 6.89 4.31
N TYR A 70 -5.36 6.08 4.25
CA TYR A 70 -5.27 4.61 4.30
C TYR A 70 -5.42 3.91 2.94
N LEU A 71 -5.91 4.61 1.93
CA LEU A 71 -6.28 4.02 0.64
C LEU A 71 -5.32 4.31 -0.54
N PRO A 72 -4.25 5.14 -0.43
CA PRO A 72 -3.45 5.54 -1.58
C PRO A 72 -2.88 4.36 -2.36
N ASP A 73 -2.37 3.33 -1.68
CA ASP A 73 -1.70 2.21 -2.33
C ASP A 73 -2.68 1.32 -3.12
N ILE A 74 -3.85 1.03 -2.52
CA ILE A 74 -4.87 0.19 -3.18
C ILE A 74 -5.44 0.89 -4.40
N THR A 75 -5.82 2.17 -4.27
CA THR A 75 -6.37 2.94 -5.38
C THR A 75 -5.35 3.13 -6.49
N SER A 76 -4.08 3.39 -6.14
CA SER A 76 -3.00 3.54 -7.10
C SER A 76 -2.70 2.26 -7.85
N ALA A 77 -2.72 1.11 -7.17
CA ALA A 77 -2.53 -0.19 -7.80
C ALA A 77 -3.64 -0.48 -8.82
N VAL A 78 -4.92 -0.28 -8.46
CA VAL A 78 -6.05 -0.50 -9.35
C VAL A 78 -5.99 0.40 -10.58
N VAL A 79 -5.77 1.71 -10.38
CA VAL A 79 -5.68 2.67 -11.49
C VAL A 79 -4.50 2.35 -12.41
N THR A 80 -3.37 1.91 -11.85
CA THR A 80 -2.19 1.52 -12.64
C THR A 80 -2.47 0.28 -13.48
N ILE A 81 -3.11 -0.74 -12.92
CA ILE A 81 -3.48 -1.95 -13.67
C ILE A 81 -4.42 -1.57 -14.82
N VAL A 82 -5.46 -0.80 -14.57
CA VAL A 82 -6.38 -0.35 -15.61
C VAL A 82 -5.67 0.50 -16.67
N GLY A 83 -4.85 1.44 -16.24
CA GLY A 83 -4.06 2.30 -17.14
C GLY A 83 -3.11 1.50 -18.05
N LEU A 84 -2.40 0.52 -17.47
CA LEU A 84 -1.54 -0.38 -18.25
C LEU A 84 -2.34 -1.27 -19.21
N LEU A 85 -3.48 -1.82 -18.80
CA LEU A 85 -4.32 -2.63 -19.67
C LEU A 85 -4.82 -1.83 -20.89
N ILE A 86 -5.21 -0.59 -20.68
CA ILE A 86 -5.62 0.31 -21.77
C ILE A 86 -4.42 0.63 -22.67
N PHE A 87 -3.28 0.99 -22.08
CA PHE A 87 -2.08 1.36 -22.83
C PHE A 87 -1.54 0.19 -23.66
N LEU A 88 -1.47 -1.02 -23.11
CA LEU A 88 -0.97 -2.22 -23.81
C LEU A 88 -1.89 -2.70 -24.94
N LYS A 89 -3.15 -2.27 -24.99
CA LYS A 89 -4.00 -2.49 -26.16
C LYS A 89 -3.55 -1.67 -27.37
N ILE A 90 -2.99 -0.47 -27.12
CA ILE A 90 -2.56 0.46 -28.16
C ILE A 90 -1.09 0.23 -28.49
N TRP A 91 -0.26 -0.02 -27.50
CA TRP A 91 1.19 -0.14 -27.63
C TRP A 91 1.67 -1.56 -27.27
N LYS A 92 2.58 -2.08 -28.10
CA LYS A 92 3.24 -3.38 -27.86
C LYS A 92 4.76 -3.20 -27.98
N PRO A 93 5.57 -3.82 -27.10
CA PRO A 93 7.03 -3.78 -27.23
C PRO A 93 7.48 -4.49 -28.52
N ALA A 94 8.54 -3.98 -29.13
CA ALA A 94 9.10 -4.55 -30.37
C ALA A 94 9.73 -5.93 -30.13
N THR A 95 10.33 -6.13 -28.94
CA THR A 95 10.96 -7.40 -28.55
C THR A 95 10.37 -7.90 -27.25
N ILE A 96 10.11 -9.21 -27.17
CA ILE A 96 9.68 -9.87 -25.94
C ILE A 96 10.92 -10.49 -25.30
N TRP A 97 11.32 -9.95 -24.14
CA TRP A 97 12.42 -10.49 -23.37
C TRP A 97 11.99 -11.74 -22.61
N LYS A 98 12.84 -12.78 -22.65
CA LYS A 98 12.67 -14.03 -21.91
C LYS A 98 13.87 -14.27 -21.02
N PHE A 99 13.66 -14.97 -19.91
CA PHE A 99 14.77 -15.41 -19.07
C PHE A 99 15.62 -16.47 -19.78
N PRO A 100 16.95 -16.54 -19.52
CA PRO A 100 17.83 -17.52 -20.16
C PRO A 100 17.40 -18.97 -19.94
N ASP A 101 16.79 -19.27 -18.79
CA ASP A 101 16.34 -20.61 -18.40
C ASP A 101 14.89 -20.92 -18.81
N GLU A 102 14.22 -19.98 -19.46
CA GLU A 102 12.84 -20.18 -19.92
C GLU A 102 12.83 -21.10 -21.13
N LYS A 103 12.32 -22.33 -20.95
CA LYS A 103 12.16 -23.30 -22.06
C LYS A 103 11.39 -22.62 -23.19
N GLN A 104 11.93 -22.69 -24.39
CA GLN A 104 11.29 -22.23 -25.61
C GLN A 104 10.00 -23.01 -25.84
N THR A 105 8.94 -22.66 -25.16
CA THR A 105 7.60 -23.11 -25.49
C THR A 105 7.17 -22.29 -26.69
N GLY A 106 7.20 -22.87 -27.87
CA GLY A 106 6.78 -22.46 -29.21
C GLY A 106 6.55 -20.96 -29.46
N GLU A 107 6.99 -20.56 -30.63
CA GLU A 107 6.94 -19.22 -31.19
C GLU A 107 5.66 -18.41 -30.89
N GLY A 108 5.83 -17.27 -30.26
CA GLY A 108 5.12 -16.05 -30.65
C GLY A 108 3.68 -15.85 -30.21
N LYS A 109 3.02 -16.80 -29.62
CA LYS A 109 1.73 -16.57 -28.96
C LYS A 109 1.89 -16.91 -27.48
N VAL A 110 2.07 -15.89 -26.65
CA VAL A 110 1.49 -15.93 -25.31
C VAL A 110 -0.02 -15.91 -25.59
N GLU A 111 -0.56 -17.07 -26.02
CA GLU A 111 -1.96 -17.31 -25.83
C GLU A 111 -2.14 -17.22 -24.32
N LEU A 112 -2.86 -16.22 -23.89
CA LEU A 112 -3.55 -16.24 -22.61
C LEU A 112 -4.56 -17.40 -22.74
N GLN A 113 -4.03 -18.66 -22.73
CA GLN A 113 -4.83 -19.87 -22.70
C GLN A 113 -5.47 -20.09 -21.32
N SER A 114 -5.32 -19.13 -20.43
CA SER A 114 -6.11 -19.10 -19.21
C SER A 114 -7.52 -18.70 -19.63
N SER A 115 -8.38 -19.69 -19.72
CA SER A 115 -9.81 -19.48 -19.83
C SER A 115 -10.23 -18.45 -18.77
N VAL A 116 -11.16 -17.54 -19.10
CA VAL A 116 -11.73 -16.60 -18.12
C VAL A 116 -12.14 -17.34 -16.84
N GLY A 117 -12.58 -18.62 -16.96
CA GLY A 117 -12.89 -19.47 -15.82
C GLY A 117 -11.69 -19.83 -14.93
N GLU A 118 -10.49 -20.02 -15.50
CA GLU A 118 -9.26 -20.28 -14.72
C GLU A 118 -8.80 -19.02 -13.99
N VAL A 119 -8.87 -17.89 -14.64
CA VAL A 119 -8.57 -16.59 -14.00
C VAL A 119 -9.56 -16.35 -12.86
N LEU A 120 -10.86 -16.53 -13.08
CA LEU A 120 -11.86 -16.39 -12.03
C LEU A 120 -11.68 -17.39 -10.88
N ARG A 121 -11.08 -18.54 -11.12
CA ARG A 121 -10.79 -19.54 -10.08
C ARG A 121 -9.54 -19.23 -9.27
N THR A 122 -8.56 -18.55 -9.85
CA THR A 122 -7.28 -18.21 -9.21
C THR A 122 -7.33 -16.88 -8.44
N TRP A 123 -8.19 -15.96 -8.83
CA TRP A 123 -8.30 -14.63 -8.23
C TRP A 123 -9.04 -14.52 -6.89
N PRO A 124 -10.01 -15.41 -6.55
CA PRO A 124 -10.80 -15.27 -5.32
C PRO A 124 -9.97 -15.10 -4.04
N PRO A 125 -8.85 -15.81 -3.81
CA PRO A 125 -8.05 -15.61 -2.60
C PRO A 125 -7.54 -14.17 -2.46
N TYR A 126 -7.09 -13.57 -3.56
CA TYR A 126 -6.58 -12.19 -3.57
C TYR A 126 -7.71 -11.17 -3.40
N LEU A 127 -8.87 -11.40 -4.01
CA LEU A 127 -10.04 -10.54 -3.86
C LEU A 127 -10.61 -10.62 -2.45
N ILE A 128 -10.68 -11.81 -1.86
CA ILE A 128 -11.11 -12.02 -0.47
C ILE A 128 -10.14 -11.31 0.48
N LEU A 129 -8.84 -11.49 0.29
CA LEU A 129 -7.82 -10.81 1.08
C LEU A 129 -7.96 -9.27 0.99
N ALA A 130 -8.08 -8.74 -0.22
CA ALA A 130 -8.24 -7.30 -0.43
C ALA A 130 -9.53 -6.79 0.23
N LEU A 131 -10.63 -7.53 0.11
CA LEU A 131 -11.91 -7.20 0.74
C LEU A 131 -11.80 -7.22 2.26
N LEU A 132 -11.19 -8.25 2.83
CA LEU A 132 -10.99 -8.36 4.28
C LEU A 132 -10.15 -7.19 4.81
N VAL A 133 -9.02 -6.90 4.16
CA VAL A 133 -8.18 -5.76 4.56
C VAL A 133 -8.93 -4.44 4.44
N PHE A 134 -9.71 -4.27 3.38
CA PHE A 134 -10.55 -3.08 3.19
C PHE A 134 -11.59 -2.93 4.30
N LEU A 135 -12.32 -4.00 4.61
CA LEU A 135 -13.33 -4.01 5.69
C LEU A 135 -12.71 -3.74 7.06
N TRP A 136 -11.51 -4.29 7.31
CA TRP A 136 -10.78 -4.07 8.57
C TRP A 136 -10.22 -2.66 8.70
N ALA A 137 -9.82 -2.03 7.60
CA ALA A 137 -9.27 -0.67 7.58
C ALA A 137 -10.35 0.42 7.63
N ASP A 138 -11.61 0.07 7.35
CA ASP A 138 -12.68 1.05 7.19
C ASP A 138 -13.26 1.52 8.52
N ASP A 139 -13.13 2.84 8.76
CA ASP A 139 -13.70 3.51 9.94
C ASP A 139 -15.11 4.09 9.68
N LYS A 140 -15.54 4.19 8.42
CA LYS A 140 -16.70 5.01 8.05
C LYS A 140 -17.90 4.23 7.52
N PHE A 141 -17.69 3.17 6.72
CA PHE A 141 -18.76 2.47 6.01
C PHE A 141 -19.50 1.47 6.89
N ILE A 142 -18.76 0.52 7.48
CA ILE A 142 -19.33 -0.58 8.28
C ILE A 142 -19.06 -0.33 9.77
N GLY A 143 -18.05 0.47 10.10
CA GLY A 143 -17.65 0.74 11.47
C GLY A 143 -17.06 -0.48 12.20
N LEU A 144 -16.69 -1.54 11.46
CA LEU A 144 -16.15 -2.78 12.02
C LEU A 144 -14.91 -2.51 12.89
N LYS A 145 -14.03 -1.64 12.44
CA LYS A 145 -12.85 -1.24 13.20
C LYS A 145 -13.19 -0.67 14.58
N LYS A 146 -14.25 0.14 14.68
CA LYS A 146 -14.70 0.69 15.96
C LYS A 146 -15.15 -0.41 16.92
N VAL A 147 -15.88 -1.39 16.41
CA VAL A 147 -16.33 -2.55 17.20
C VAL A 147 -15.14 -3.35 17.67
N LEU A 148 -14.20 -3.69 16.79
CA LEU A 148 -12.99 -4.43 17.11
C LEU A 148 -12.09 -3.68 18.11
N VAL A 149 -11.91 -2.39 17.94
CA VAL A 149 -11.18 -1.55 18.91
C VAL A 149 -11.89 -1.53 20.28
N ASN A 150 -13.21 -1.51 20.32
CA ASN A 150 -13.94 -1.55 21.58
C ASN A 150 -13.78 -2.91 22.27
N ILE A 151 -13.77 -4.01 21.52
CA ILE A 151 -13.50 -5.34 22.06
C ILE A 151 -12.07 -5.43 22.59
N ASP A 152 -11.07 -4.96 21.81
CA ASP A 152 -9.68 -4.91 22.27
C ASP A 152 -9.52 -4.13 23.57
N LYS A 153 -10.20 -2.98 23.72
CA LYS A 153 -10.17 -2.16 24.93
C LYS A 153 -10.73 -2.84 26.17
N GLN A 154 -11.62 -3.80 26.01
CA GLN A 154 -12.17 -4.58 27.12
C GLN A 154 -11.22 -5.68 27.60
N MET A 155 -10.16 -5.99 26.83
CA MET A 155 -9.18 -7.00 27.20
C MET A 155 -8.23 -6.48 28.30
N PRO A 156 -7.91 -7.26 29.34
CA PRO A 156 -7.10 -6.80 30.46
C PRO A 156 -5.65 -6.45 30.09
N TRP A 157 -5.15 -6.96 28.96
CA TRP A 157 -3.81 -6.70 28.43
C TRP A 157 -3.76 -5.62 27.36
N PHE A 158 -4.87 -4.94 27.06
CA PHE A 158 -4.94 -3.95 25.97
C PHE A 158 -3.95 -2.79 26.17
N ALA A 159 -3.79 -2.31 27.38
CA ALA A 159 -2.98 -1.15 27.69
C ALA A 159 -1.95 -1.47 28.78
N LEU A 160 -0.72 -1.81 28.35
CA LEU A 160 0.40 -2.04 29.25
C LEU A 160 1.19 -0.74 29.42
N GLN A 161 1.22 -0.21 30.63
CA GLN A 161 2.08 0.92 30.97
C GLN A 161 3.52 0.45 31.06
N TRP A 162 4.41 1.07 30.29
CA TRP A 162 5.81 0.67 30.30
C TRP A 162 6.49 1.07 31.60
N PRO A 163 6.96 0.11 32.40
CA PRO A 163 7.58 0.42 33.70
C PRO A 163 8.80 1.31 33.53
N GLY A 164 8.91 2.37 34.36
CA GLY A 164 10.04 3.29 34.34
C GLY A 164 10.05 4.31 33.18
N LEU A 165 9.07 4.27 32.26
CA LEU A 165 8.97 5.23 31.16
C LEU A 165 7.66 6.02 31.16
N HIS A 166 6.56 5.39 31.66
CA HIS A 166 5.25 6.00 31.68
C HIS A 166 5.23 7.26 32.52
N ASN A 167 4.86 8.39 31.92
CA ASN A 167 4.83 9.73 32.49
C ASN A 167 6.19 10.31 32.98
N MET A 168 7.32 9.65 32.65
CA MET A 168 8.66 10.17 33.02
C MET A 168 9.18 11.18 32.00
N VAL A 169 8.74 11.13 30.76
CA VAL A 169 9.12 12.07 29.71
C VAL A 169 8.07 13.15 29.61
N ILE A 170 8.50 14.41 29.62
CA ILE A 170 7.61 15.57 29.48
C ILE A 170 7.69 16.06 28.02
N LYS A 171 6.53 16.11 27.38
CA LYS A 171 6.41 16.79 26.08
C LYS A 171 6.44 18.30 26.30
N ALA A 172 7.31 18.98 25.56
CA ALA A 172 7.47 20.43 25.59
C ALA A 172 7.24 21.05 24.21
N ALA A 173 7.19 22.38 24.15
CA ALA A 173 7.12 23.09 22.87
C ALA A 173 8.35 22.73 21.99
N PRO A 174 8.18 22.63 20.66
CA PRO A 174 7.02 22.94 19.84
C PRO A 174 6.00 21.79 19.69
N VAL A 175 6.22 20.63 20.29
CA VAL A 175 5.37 19.43 20.11
C VAL A 175 3.99 19.60 20.71
N VAL A 176 3.92 20.28 21.85
CA VAL A 176 2.66 20.63 22.56
C VAL A 176 2.71 22.06 23.05
N ALA A 177 1.55 22.73 23.07
CA ALA A 177 1.45 24.12 23.54
C ALA A 177 1.69 24.28 25.06
N LYS A 178 1.36 23.26 25.84
CA LYS A 178 1.63 23.17 27.28
C LYS A 178 2.35 21.88 27.59
N ASN A 179 3.35 21.95 28.48
CA ASN A 179 4.07 20.79 28.94
C ASN A 179 3.11 19.72 29.47
N SER A 180 3.20 18.50 28.95
CA SER A 180 2.36 17.38 29.37
C SER A 180 3.19 16.11 29.48
N PRO A 181 2.93 15.24 30.47
CA PRO A 181 3.63 13.97 30.59
C PRO A 181 3.31 13.05 29.39
N TYR A 182 4.30 12.33 28.92
CA TYR A 182 4.14 11.32 27.87
C TYR A 182 3.69 10.00 28.47
N GLY A 183 2.46 9.58 28.17
CA GLY A 183 1.98 8.27 28.56
C GLY A 183 2.60 7.20 27.67
N ALA A 184 3.67 6.56 28.14
CA ALA A 184 4.25 5.39 27.47
C ALA A 184 3.37 4.17 27.73
N ILE A 185 2.33 4.00 26.90
CA ILE A 185 1.37 2.90 26.97
C ILE A 185 1.56 2.04 25.72
N TYR A 186 1.86 0.76 25.92
CA TYR A 186 1.86 -0.21 24.84
C TYR A 186 0.45 -0.79 24.70
N THR A 187 -0.18 -0.55 23.54
CA THR A 187 -1.50 -1.08 23.23
C THR A 187 -1.39 -2.33 22.39
N VAL A 188 -1.97 -3.43 22.88
CA VAL A 188 -1.99 -4.72 22.18
C VAL A 188 -3.28 -4.80 21.36
N ASN A 189 -3.22 -4.44 20.10
CA ASN A 189 -4.35 -4.46 19.17
C ASN A 189 -4.41 -5.81 18.45
N LEU A 190 -4.98 -6.84 19.09
CA LEU A 190 -5.04 -8.18 18.49
C LEU A 190 -6.10 -8.28 17.41
N LEU A 191 -7.29 -7.74 17.64
CA LEU A 191 -8.41 -7.85 16.71
C LEU A 191 -8.48 -6.65 15.75
N SER A 192 -8.14 -5.46 16.21
CA SER A 192 -8.25 -4.24 15.41
C SER A 192 -7.05 -3.98 14.47
N ALA A 193 -5.97 -4.76 14.58
CA ALA A 193 -4.83 -4.66 13.70
C ALA A 193 -5.18 -5.15 12.28
N ALA A 194 -4.79 -4.38 11.25
CA ALA A 194 -5.03 -4.78 9.86
C ALA A 194 -4.37 -6.11 9.48
N GLY A 195 -3.23 -6.46 10.11
CA GLY A 195 -2.57 -7.74 9.92
C GLY A 195 -3.40 -8.94 10.38
N THR A 196 -4.30 -8.76 11.34
CA THR A 196 -5.17 -9.82 11.83
C THR A 196 -6.15 -10.29 10.75
N ALA A 197 -6.59 -9.38 9.89
CA ALA A 197 -7.44 -9.72 8.74
C ALA A 197 -6.80 -10.70 7.76
N ILE A 198 -5.47 -10.84 7.80
CA ILE A 198 -4.73 -11.76 6.92
C ILE A 198 -4.73 -13.20 7.46
N PHE A 199 -4.96 -13.35 8.78
CA PHE A 199 -4.97 -14.66 9.43
C PHE A 199 -6.36 -15.31 9.49
N PHE A 200 -7.41 -14.58 9.18
CA PHE A 200 -8.78 -15.07 9.05
C PHE A 200 -9.14 -15.32 7.59
#